data_942a2c00199a0d80af8fb27bab178d96
#
_entry.id   942a2c00199a0d80af8fb27bab178d96
#
_cell.length_a   1.000
_cell.length_b   1.000
_cell.length_c   1.000
_cell.angle_alpha   90.00
_cell.angle_beta   90.00
_cell.angle_gamma   90.00
#
_symmetry.space_group_name_H-M   'P 1'
#
loop_
_entity.id
_entity.type
_entity.pdbx_description
1 polymer ?
#
loop_
_entity_poly.entity_id
_entity_poly.type
_entity_poly.pdbx_seq_one_letter_code
_entity_poly.pdbx_strand_id
1 'polypeptide(L)'
;MRKIIFIAFWAMLMIMPAVGQVTFGVRAGGAYSSLVQKVEGTYNAGARFGFSLAGLADIHLYKGLSLRPELAFVNQGGSFYSNPQVEGAKNSFNKCSYYSIQVPVNLAYTFIINDVQLGVYAGPALDFSLFGKMKTENQNVDIHFGHTKEADLKTFDLGVNVGLRVDYSRYFFSVSALCGTLDRRAIEREGESSLYQNNVTLSLGYMFR
;
A
#
# COMPACT_ATOMS: atom_id res chain seq x y z
N MET A 1 -16.89 -22.06 2.68
CA MET A 1 -16.25 -20.77 2.92
C MET A 1 -16.20 -19.87 1.67
N ARG A 2 -15.73 -20.33 0.48
CA ARG A 2 -15.70 -19.53 -0.77
C ARG A 2 -17.06 -18.91 -1.16
N LYS A 3 -18.18 -19.65 -1.03
CA LYS A 3 -19.53 -19.17 -1.38
C LYS A 3 -20.03 -18.08 -0.42
N ILE A 4 -19.67 -18.14 0.85
CA ILE A 4 -20.08 -17.15 1.87
C ILE A 4 -19.37 -15.81 1.62
N ILE A 5 -18.07 -15.84 1.27
CA ILE A 5 -17.29 -14.63 0.92
C ILE A 5 -17.88 -13.97 -0.34
N PHE A 6 -18.26 -14.77 -1.34
CA PHE A 6 -18.88 -14.27 -2.56
C PHE A 6 -20.26 -13.64 -2.30
N ILE A 7 -21.09 -14.26 -1.46
CA ILE A 7 -22.41 -13.73 -1.08
C ILE A 7 -22.25 -12.46 -0.24
N ALA A 8 -21.30 -12.42 0.71
CA ALA A 8 -21.02 -11.23 1.52
C ALA A 8 -20.51 -10.06 0.66
N PHE A 9 -19.67 -10.34 -0.34
CA PHE A 9 -19.20 -9.33 -1.31
C PHE A 9 -20.35 -8.77 -2.15
N TRP A 10 -21.25 -9.62 -2.66
CA TRP A 10 -22.42 -9.20 -3.41
C TRP A 10 -23.47 -8.48 -2.54
N ALA A 11 -23.66 -8.93 -1.28
CA ALA A 11 -24.53 -8.23 -0.33
C ALA A 11 -23.99 -6.82 -0.01
N MET A 12 -22.67 -6.67 0.13
CA MET A 12 -22.02 -5.37 0.35
C MET A 12 -22.18 -4.43 -0.86
N LEU A 13 -22.14 -4.97 -2.09
CA LEU A 13 -22.43 -4.21 -3.32
C LEU A 13 -23.91 -3.79 -3.44
N MET A 14 -24.83 -4.60 -2.95
CA MET A 14 -26.27 -4.31 -3.00
C MET A 14 -26.73 -3.25 -1.97
N ILE A 15 -25.95 -3.02 -0.90
CA ILE A 15 -26.22 -2.00 0.11
C ILE A 15 -25.78 -0.60 -0.36
N MET A 16 -24.88 -0.50 -1.35
CA MET A 16 -24.36 0.77 -1.86
C MET A 16 -25.41 1.76 -2.42
N PRO A 17 -26.49 1.35 -3.10
CA PRO A 17 -27.48 2.32 -3.60
C PRO A 17 -28.40 2.91 -2.53
N ALA A 18 -28.45 2.35 -1.33
CA ALA A 18 -29.33 2.81 -0.26
C ALA A 18 -28.70 3.86 0.66
N VAL A 19 -27.40 4.09 0.59
CA VAL A 19 -26.67 4.95 1.52
C VAL A 19 -25.75 5.91 0.77
N GLY A 20 -26.20 7.11 0.53
CA GLY A 20 -25.36 8.24 0.14
C GLY A 20 -25.05 8.37 -1.35
N GLN A 21 -24.69 9.58 -1.71
CA GLN A 21 -24.19 9.93 -3.04
C GLN A 21 -22.79 9.37 -3.21
N VAL A 22 -22.60 8.47 -4.19
CA VAL A 22 -21.31 7.91 -4.55
C VAL A 22 -20.69 8.74 -5.67
N THR A 23 -19.46 9.17 -5.47
CA THR A 23 -18.68 9.87 -6.49
C THR A 23 -17.42 9.05 -6.80
N PHE A 24 -17.14 8.85 -8.07
CA PHE A 24 -15.93 8.14 -8.51
C PHE A 24 -14.83 9.13 -8.88
N GLY A 25 -13.60 8.66 -8.83
CA GLY A 25 -12.45 9.44 -9.21
C GLY A 25 -11.25 8.58 -9.59
N VAL A 26 -10.23 9.26 -10.09
CA VAL A 26 -8.94 8.65 -10.43
C VAL A 26 -7.81 9.50 -9.86
N ARG A 27 -6.69 8.87 -9.55
CA ARG A 27 -5.48 9.57 -9.14
C ARG A 27 -4.22 8.94 -9.73
N ALA A 28 -3.22 9.77 -9.96
CA ALA A 28 -1.88 9.37 -10.32
C ALA A 28 -0.87 10.10 -9.43
N GLY A 29 0.23 9.44 -9.08
CA GLY A 29 1.21 10.04 -8.20
C GLY A 29 2.55 9.34 -8.17
N GLY A 30 3.51 9.99 -7.54
CA GLY A 30 4.80 9.41 -7.17
C GLY A 30 4.68 8.67 -5.85
N ALA A 31 5.29 7.50 -5.78
CA ALA A 31 5.39 6.68 -4.59
C ALA A 31 6.85 6.64 -4.10
N TYR A 32 7.07 6.94 -2.83
CA TYR A 32 8.35 6.75 -2.15
C TYR A 32 8.20 5.61 -1.17
N SER A 33 8.78 4.47 -1.51
CA SER A 33 8.59 3.22 -0.78
C SER A 33 9.89 2.72 -0.17
N SER A 34 9.80 2.02 0.96
CA SER A 34 10.95 1.46 1.65
C SER A 34 10.63 0.10 2.26
N LEU A 35 11.64 -0.77 2.25
CA LEU A 35 11.65 -1.99 3.04
C LEU A 35 12.42 -1.70 4.34
N VAL A 36 11.72 -1.75 5.47
CA VAL A 36 12.26 -1.45 6.79
C VAL A 36 12.60 -2.73 7.50
N GLN A 37 13.85 -2.83 7.94
CA GLN A 37 14.40 -3.98 8.65
C GLN A 37 15.02 -3.49 9.96
N LYS A 38 14.76 -4.20 11.07
CA LYS A 38 15.41 -3.93 12.35
C LYS A 38 16.63 -4.83 12.50
N VAL A 39 17.81 -4.27 12.47
CA VAL A 39 19.08 -5.00 12.65
C VAL A 39 19.79 -4.44 13.87
N GLU A 40 20.13 -5.30 14.85
CA GLU A 40 20.87 -4.94 16.08
C GLU A 40 20.32 -3.70 16.80
N GLY A 41 19.00 -3.59 16.89
CA GLY A 41 18.33 -2.44 17.51
C GLY A 41 18.20 -1.19 16.63
N THR A 42 18.84 -1.17 15.46
CA THR A 42 18.76 -0.06 14.50
C THR A 42 17.82 -0.38 13.35
N TYR A 43 16.99 0.59 12.96
CA TYR A 43 16.14 0.46 11.76
C TYR A 43 16.94 0.84 10.52
N ASN A 44 17.08 -0.12 9.60
CA ASN A 44 17.61 0.12 8.27
C ASN A 44 16.46 0.17 7.28
N ALA A 45 16.38 1.25 6.52
CA ALA A 45 15.35 1.44 5.51
C ALA A 45 16.00 1.83 4.19
N GLY A 46 15.94 0.94 3.22
CA GLY A 46 16.34 1.24 1.86
C GLY A 46 15.14 1.69 1.06
N ALA A 47 15.11 2.95 0.66
CA ALA A 47 13.99 3.53 -0.06
C ALA A 47 14.22 3.64 -1.56
N ARG A 48 13.11 3.69 -2.32
CA ARG A 48 13.11 3.93 -3.76
C ARG A 48 11.90 4.73 -4.21
N PHE A 49 12.04 5.38 -5.35
CA PHE A 49 10.94 6.03 -6.04
C PHE A 49 10.22 5.05 -6.97
N GLY A 50 8.91 5.16 -7.01
CA GLY A 50 8.01 4.47 -7.90
C GLY A 50 6.83 5.35 -8.26
N PHE A 51 5.73 4.75 -8.70
CA PHE A 51 4.50 5.44 -9.03
C PHE A 51 3.27 4.71 -8.51
N SER A 52 2.15 5.42 -8.44
CA SER A 52 0.83 4.89 -8.07
C SER A 52 -0.23 5.42 -9.01
N LEU A 53 -1.09 4.54 -9.51
CA LEU A 53 -2.29 4.86 -10.28
C LEU A 53 -3.48 4.22 -9.57
N ALA A 54 -4.55 4.97 -9.33
CA ALA A 54 -5.69 4.41 -8.63
C ALA A 54 -7.03 4.92 -9.16
N GLY A 55 -8.03 4.03 -9.10
CA GLY A 55 -9.44 4.38 -9.12
C GLY A 55 -9.96 4.41 -7.68
N LEU A 56 -10.83 5.35 -7.38
CA LEU A 56 -11.42 5.50 -6.04
C LEU A 56 -12.91 5.80 -6.12
N ALA A 57 -13.63 5.45 -5.05
CA ALA A 57 -14.97 5.88 -4.80
C ALA A 57 -15.03 6.68 -3.50
N ASP A 58 -15.83 7.73 -3.48
CA ASP A 58 -16.16 8.53 -2.29
C ASP A 58 -17.63 8.33 -1.99
N ILE A 59 -17.93 7.60 -0.92
CA ILE A 59 -19.27 7.24 -0.48
C ILE A 59 -19.59 8.12 0.70
N HIS A 60 -20.40 9.16 0.47
CA HIS A 60 -20.80 10.08 1.52
C HIS A 60 -21.72 9.39 2.53
N LEU A 61 -21.35 9.42 3.81
CA LEU A 61 -22.12 8.80 4.88
C LEU A 61 -22.94 9.82 5.66
N TYR A 62 -22.29 10.81 6.24
CA TYR A 62 -22.95 11.82 7.06
C TYR A 62 -22.04 13.03 7.31
N LYS A 63 -22.54 14.27 7.13
CA LYS A 63 -21.87 15.54 7.52
C LYS A 63 -20.35 15.57 7.29
N GLY A 64 -19.85 15.40 6.13
CA GLY A 64 -18.41 15.42 5.84
C GLY A 64 -17.70 14.08 6.11
N LEU A 65 -18.37 13.10 6.72
CA LEU A 65 -17.87 11.75 6.86
C LEU A 65 -18.12 10.94 5.60
N SER A 66 -17.11 10.29 5.06
CA SER A 66 -17.23 9.42 3.90
C SER A 66 -16.37 8.16 4.04
N LEU A 67 -16.78 7.11 3.33
CA LEU A 67 -15.99 5.91 3.13
C LEU A 67 -15.33 6.00 1.75
N ARG A 68 -14.00 5.80 1.70
CA ARG A 68 -13.20 5.91 0.47
C ARG A 68 -12.45 4.62 0.20
N PRO A 69 -13.06 3.62 -0.45
CA PRO A 69 -12.34 2.49 -1.01
C PRO A 69 -11.57 2.92 -2.26
N GLU A 70 -10.37 2.39 -2.41
CA GLU A 70 -9.53 2.61 -3.59
C GLU A 70 -9.01 1.28 -4.14
N LEU A 71 -8.73 1.24 -5.43
CA LEU A 71 -7.99 0.19 -6.08
C LEU A 71 -6.79 0.83 -6.76
N ALA A 72 -5.60 0.58 -6.23
CA ALA A 72 -4.37 1.21 -6.68
C ALA A 72 -3.40 0.18 -7.26
N PHE A 73 -2.83 0.49 -8.42
CA PHE A 73 -1.67 -0.19 -8.98
C PHE A 73 -0.42 0.60 -8.64
N VAL A 74 0.52 -0.04 -7.93
CA VAL A 74 1.67 0.64 -7.34
C VAL A 74 2.96 -0.06 -7.75
N ASN A 75 3.95 0.72 -8.19
CA ASN A 75 5.33 0.28 -8.28
C ASN A 75 6.04 0.68 -6.99
N GLN A 76 6.46 -0.31 -6.22
CA GLN A 76 7.08 -0.13 -4.91
C GLN A 76 8.26 -1.08 -4.68
N GLY A 77 8.84 -1.05 -3.49
CA GLY A 77 9.96 -1.89 -3.07
C GLY A 77 10.87 -1.16 -2.10
N GLY A 78 12.14 -1.49 -2.15
CA GLY A 78 13.15 -0.95 -1.27
C GLY A 78 14.42 -1.76 -1.33
N SER A 79 15.28 -1.59 -0.37
CA SER A 79 16.49 -2.42 -0.24
C SER A 79 16.64 -2.95 1.18
N PHE A 80 17.19 -4.14 1.28
CA PHE A 80 17.45 -4.82 2.55
C PHE A 80 18.70 -5.70 2.48
N TYR A 81 19.20 -6.06 3.65
CA TYR A 81 20.30 -7.02 3.78
C TYR A 81 19.75 -8.41 4.05
N SER A 82 20.24 -9.40 3.30
CA SER A 82 20.06 -10.81 3.64
C SER A 82 21.21 -11.30 4.51
N ASN A 83 20.91 -12.08 5.54
CA ASN A 83 21.85 -12.67 6.50
C ASN A 83 22.78 -11.69 7.25
N PRO A 84 22.26 -10.72 7.99
CA PRO A 84 23.13 -9.81 8.74
C PRO A 84 23.83 -10.45 9.96
N GLN A 85 23.54 -11.69 10.34
CA GLN A 85 24.02 -12.28 11.60
C GLN A 85 24.66 -13.68 11.49
N VAL A 86 24.91 -14.18 10.28
CA VAL A 86 25.63 -15.45 10.13
C VAL A 86 27.12 -15.14 10.00
N GLU A 87 27.91 -15.54 11.01
CA GLU A 87 29.34 -15.37 11.03
C GLU A 87 29.99 -16.05 9.80
N GLY A 88 30.68 -15.28 8.96
CA GLY A 88 31.27 -15.75 7.70
C GLY A 88 30.39 -15.64 6.46
N ALA A 89 29.09 -15.29 6.56
CA ALA A 89 28.24 -15.00 5.41
C ALA A 89 28.45 -13.54 4.95
N LYS A 90 28.70 -13.34 3.65
CA LYS A 90 28.73 -12.01 3.07
C LYS A 90 27.31 -11.41 3.13
N ASN A 91 27.17 -10.28 3.79
CA ASN A 91 25.93 -9.49 3.77
C ASN A 91 25.60 -9.11 2.33
N SER A 92 24.61 -9.76 1.73
CA SER A 92 24.13 -9.40 0.39
C SER A 92 23.15 -8.25 0.47
N PHE A 93 23.47 -7.16 -0.21
CA PHE A 93 22.58 -6.01 -0.36
C PHE A 93 21.64 -6.23 -1.52
N ASN A 94 20.34 -6.34 -1.23
CA ASN A 94 19.30 -6.60 -2.21
C ASN A 94 18.46 -5.35 -2.46
N LYS A 95 18.28 -4.99 -3.72
CA LYS A 95 17.36 -3.93 -4.16
C LYS A 95 16.15 -4.56 -4.83
N CYS A 96 14.97 -4.37 -4.25
CA CYS A 96 13.72 -4.88 -4.78
C CYS A 96 12.91 -3.80 -5.48
N SER A 97 12.35 -4.16 -6.62
CA SER A 97 11.37 -3.36 -7.35
C SER A 97 10.25 -4.26 -7.82
N TYR A 98 9.03 -4.02 -7.34
CA TYR A 98 7.89 -4.85 -7.69
C TYR A 98 6.60 -4.04 -7.85
N TYR A 99 5.63 -4.67 -8.48
CA TYR A 99 4.29 -4.14 -8.71
C TYR A 99 3.30 -4.83 -7.79
N SER A 100 2.36 -4.07 -7.27
CA SER A 100 1.31 -4.58 -6.41
C SER A 100 -0.04 -3.92 -6.68
N ILE A 101 -1.09 -4.61 -6.29
CA ILE A 101 -2.44 -4.07 -6.16
C ILE A 101 -2.67 -3.76 -4.69
N GLN A 102 -2.97 -2.49 -4.40
CA GLN A 102 -3.35 -2.04 -3.06
C GLN A 102 -4.84 -1.70 -3.02
N VAL A 103 -5.49 -2.14 -1.96
CA VAL A 103 -6.91 -1.89 -1.70
C VAL A 103 -7.07 -1.25 -0.32
N PRO A 104 -6.80 0.04 -0.18
CA PRO A 104 -7.13 0.76 1.04
C PRO A 104 -8.63 1.03 1.13
N VAL A 105 -9.19 0.88 2.32
CA VAL A 105 -10.58 1.24 2.64
C VAL A 105 -10.54 2.28 3.75
N ASN A 106 -10.59 3.53 3.36
CA ASN A 106 -10.37 4.66 4.27
C ASN A 106 -11.69 5.24 4.77
N LEU A 107 -11.78 5.51 6.06
CA LEU A 107 -12.75 6.43 6.62
C LEU A 107 -12.16 7.84 6.51
N ALA A 108 -12.91 8.77 5.92
CA ALA A 108 -12.47 10.13 5.67
C ALA A 108 -13.41 11.14 6.31
N TYR A 109 -12.84 12.22 6.82
CA TYR A 109 -13.60 13.37 7.27
C TYR A 109 -13.13 14.62 6.51
N THR A 110 -14.09 15.35 5.94
CA THR A 110 -13.85 16.51 5.09
C THR A 110 -14.37 17.77 5.73
N PHE A 111 -13.49 18.76 5.90
CA PHE A 111 -13.79 20.13 6.32
C PHE A 111 -13.94 21.01 5.10
N ILE A 112 -14.97 21.85 5.08
CA ILE A 112 -15.22 22.81 3.99
C ILE A 112 -14.77 24.19 4.47
N ILE A 113 -13.83 24.78 3.75
CA ILE A 113 -13.30 26.12 4.01
C ILE A 113 -13.41 26.92 2.72
N ASN A 114 -14.48 27.72 2.59
CA ASN A 114 -14.84 28.43 1.36
C ASN A 114 -14.97 27.44 0.18
N ASP A 115 -14.15 27.65 -0.88
CA ASP A 115 -14.16 26.83 -2.10
C ASP A 115 -13.23 25.60 -2.01
N VAL A 116 -12.49 25.46 -0.91
CA VAL A 116 -11.52 24.38 -0.69
C VAL A 116 -12.07 23.39 0.33
N GLN A 117 -11.92 22.11 0.04
CA GLN A 117 -12.25 21.05 0.98
C GLN A 117 -10.95 20.39 1.47
N LEU A 118 -10.80 20.32 2.77
CA LEU A 118 -9.66 19.66 3.42
C LEU A 118 -10.12 18.34 4.03
N GLY A 119 -9.59 17.24 3.58
CA GLY A 119 -9.91 15.89 4.05
C GLY A 119 -8.76 15.26 4.81
N VAL A 120 -9.08 14.61 5.92
CA VAL A 120 -8.20 13.67 6.62
C VAL A 120 -8.79 12.28 6.48
N TYR A 121 -7.97 11.25 6.32
CA TYR A 121 -8.47 9.90 6.19
C TYR A 121 -7.52 8.86 6.77
N ALA A 122 -8.08 7.76 7.23
CA ALA A 122 -7.34 6.60 7.70
C ALA A 122 -8.15 5.32 7.49
N GLY A 123 -7.46 4.19 7.34
CA GLY A 123 -8.11 2.89 7.21
C GLY A 123 -7.15 1.74 6.97
N PRO A 124 -7.67 0.51 7.02
CA PRO A 124 -6.90 -0.67 6.64
C PRO A 124 -6.61 -0.67 5.14
N ALA A 125 -5.49 -1.27 4.77
CA ALA A 125 -5.10 -1.47 3.39
C ALA A 125 -4.60 -2.89 3.17
N LEU A 126 -5.10 -3.54 2.13
CA LEU A 126 -4.61 -4.82 1.65
C LEU A 126 -3.62 -4.56 0.51
N ASP A 127 -2.49 -5.27 0.50
CA ASP A 127 -1.48 -5.20 -0.56
C ASP A 127 -1.22 -6.60 -1.12
N PHE A 128 -1.34 -6.74 -2.43
CA PHE A 128 -1.09 -7.97 -3.16
C PHE A 128 0.06 -7.75 -4.14
N SER A 129 1.22 -8.30 -3.84
CA SER A 129 2.38 -8.27 -4.72
C SER A 129 2.20 -9.22 -5.89
N LEU A 130 2.47 -8.72 -7.11
CA LEU A 130 2.21 -9.43 -8.36
C LEU A 130 3.49 -10.01 -8.96
N PHE A 131 4.39 -9.14 -9.35
CA PHE A 131 5.67 -9.49 -9.97
C PHE A 131 6.69 -8.40 -9.73
N GLY A 132 7.97 -8.75 -9.79
CA GLY A 132 9.04 -7.81 -9.56
C GLY A 132 10.40 -8.40 -9.81
N LYS A 133 11.42 -7.56 -9.65
CA LYS A 133 12.83 -7.94 -9.80
C LYS A 133 13.62 -7.56 -8.56
N MET A 134 14.53 -8.44 -8.20
CA MET A 134 15.52 -8.21 -7.17
C MET A 134 16.90 -8.13 -7.82
N LYS A 135 17.61 -7.04 -7.52
CA LYS A 135 19.00 -6.85 -7.92
C LYS A 135 19.88 -7.14 -6.73
N THR A 136 20.64 -8.19 -6.81
CA THR A 136 21.76 -8.52 -5.92
C THR A 136 23.07 -8.06 -6.58
N GLU A 137 24.19 -8.02 -5.85
CA GLU A 137 25.47 -7.45 -6.32
C GLU A 137 25.87 -7.85 -7.75
N ASN A 138 25.56 -9.06 -8.20
CA ASN A 138 26.00 -9.61 -9.48
C ASN A 138 24.88 -10.10 -10.42
N GLN A 139 23.59 -10.09 -9.99
CA GLN A 139 22.50 -10.68 -10.76
C GLN A 139 21.20 -9.91 -10.60
N ASN A 140 20.42 -9.89 -11.68
CA ASN A 140 19.01 -9.49 -11.65
C ASN A 140 18.19 -10.77 -11.69
N VAL A 141 17.41 -11.05 -10.65
CA VAL A 141 16.52 -12.21 -10.57
C VAL A 141 15.08 -11.76 -10.41
N ASP A 142 14.15 -12.56 -10.90
CA ASP A 142 12.73 -12.32 -10.68
C ASP A 142 12.39 -12.66 -9.21
N ILE A 143 11.55 -11.86 -8.58
CA ILE A 143 11.09 -12.09 -7.20
C ILE A 143 9.99 -13.15 -7.24
N HIS A 144 10.18 -14.23 -6.49
CA HIS A 144 9.16 -15.25 -6.27
C HIS A 144 8.31 -14.85 -5.06
N PHE A 145 7.04 -14.51 -5.32
CA PHE A 145 6.07 -14.20 -4.28
C PHE A 145 5.32 -15.45 -3.86
N GLY A 146 5.21 -15.70 -2.56
CA GLY A 146 4.51 -16.87 -2.03
C GLY A 146 4.69 -17.10 -0.55
N HIS A 147 4.25 -18.29 -0.09
CA HIS A 147 4.40 -18.76 1.29
C HIS A 147 5.24 -20.05 1.38
N THR A 148 5.95 -20.41 0.30
CA THR A 148 6.78 -21.62 0.22
C THR A 148 8.23 -21.31 0.54
N LYS A 149 9.03 -22.37 0.79
CA LYS A 149 10.46 -22.26 1.08
C LYS A 149 11.28 -21.68 -0.09
N GLU A 150 10.71 -21.64 -1.27
CA GLU A 150 11.33 -21.13 -2.50
C GLU A 150 10.94 -19.68 -2.79
N ALA A 151 10.01 -19.11 -2.01
CA ALA A 151 9.59 -17.73 -2.18
C ALA A 151 10.53 -16.75 -1.47
N ASP A 152 10.76 -15.60 -2.09
CA ASP A 152 11.59 -14.51 -1.55
C ASP A 152 10.78 -13.60 -0.60
N LEU A 153 9.57 -13.23 -1.03
CA LEU A 153 8.67 -12.35 -0.29
C LEU A 153 7.24 -12.91 -0.27
N LYS A 154 6.50 -12.59 0.79
CA LYS A 154 5.07 -12.91 0.87
C LYS A 154 4.27 -12.13 -0.18
N THR A 155 3.28 -12.79 -0.78
CA THR A 155 2.37 -12.19 -1.77
C THR A 155 1.47 -11.14 -1.14
N PHE A 156 1.03 -11.36 0.10
CA PHE A 156 0.03 -10.56 0.80
C PHE A 156 0.66 -9.76 1.93
N ASP A 157 0.21 -8.51 2.08
CA ASP A 157 0.46 -7.67 3.24
C ASP A 157 -0.84 -6.98 3.70
N LEU A 158 -0.90 -6.70 4.98
CA LEU A 158 -1.92 -5.89 5.61
C LEU A 158 -1.25 -4.65 6.18
N GLY A 159 -1.80 -3.49 5.93
CA GLY A 159 -1.25 -2.24 6.43
C GLY A 159 -2.31 -1.28 6.94
N VAL A 160 -1.85 -0.18 7.48
CA VAL A 160 -2.67 0.98 7.84
C VAL A 160 -2.30 2.12 6.90
N ASN A 161 -3.32 2.66 6.22
CA ASN A 161 -3.19 3.83 5.37
C ASN A 161 -3.71 5.06 6.10
N VAL A 162 -2.95 6.16 6.06
CA VAL A 162 -3.35 7.46 6.60
C VAL A 162 -3.01 8.54 5.58
N GLY A 163 -3.80 9.60 5.52
CA GLY A 163 -3.48 10.66 4.57
C GLY A 163 -4.29 11.94 4.75
N LEU A 164 -3.85 12.91 3.97
CA LEU A 164 -4.47 14.23 3.83
C LEU A 164 -4.84 14.44 2.36
N ARG A 165 -5.92 15.16 2.14
CA ARG A 165 -6.39 15.50 0.82
C ARG A 165 -6.93 16.92 0.79
N VAL A 166 -6.61 17.66 -0.25
CA VAL A 166 -7.12 18.99 -0.54
C VAL A 166 -7.86 18.92 -1.86
N ASP A 167 -9.16 19.22 -1.85
CA ASP A 167 -10.00 19.27 -3.04
C ASP A 167 -10.30 20.72 -3.42
N TYR A 168 -10.17 21.00 -4.71
CA TYR A 168 -10.59 22.24 -5.33
C TYR A 168 -11.39 21.93 -6.59
N SER A 169 -12.67 22.27 -6.61
CA SER A 169 -13.59 21.89 -7.69
C SER A 169 -13.58 20.36 -7.91
N ARG A 170 -13.14 19.89 -9.06
CA ARG A 170 -13.05 18.47 -9.42
C ARG A 170 -11.66 17.86 -9.22
N TYR A 171 -10.67 18.69 -8.95
CA TYR A 171 -9.28 18.26 -8.77
C TYR A 171 -8.95 18.09 -7.29
N PHE A 172 -8.06 17.18 -6.99
CA PHE A 172 -7.53 17.05 -5.65
C PHE A 172 -6.04 16.74 -5.65
N PHE A 173 -5.40 17.18 -4.59
CA PHE A 173 -4.05 16.78 -4.22
C PHE A 173 -4.12 15.95 -2.94
N SER A 174 -3.35 14.88 -2.87
CA SER A 174 -3.30 14.05 -1.67
C SER A 174 -1.88 13.59 -1.33
N VAL A 175 -1.66 13.47 -0.02
CA VAL A 175 -0.47 12.85 0.56
C VAL A 175 -0.97 11.69 1.42
N SER A 176 -0.45 10.50 1.20
CA SER A 176 -0.78 9.33 2.01
C SER A 176 0.46 8.55 2.42
N ALA A 177 0.38 7.93 3.59
CA ALA A 177 1.37 6.98 4.07
C ALA A 177 0.69 5.64 4.35
N LEU A 178 1.23 4.57 3.79
CA LEU A 178 0.83 3.20 4.06
C LEU A 178 1.97 2.52 4.83
N CYS A 179 1.64 2.01 6.02
CA CYS A 179 2.55 1.27 6.87
C CYS A 179 2.13 -0.20 6.88
N GLY A 180 2.94 -1.07 6.31
CA GLY A 180 2.75 -2.52 6.35
C GLY A 180 2.94 -3.05 7.78
N THR A 181 2.12 -4.01 8.17
CA THR A 181 2.12 -4.58 9.51
C THR A 181 2.59 -6.03 9.57
N LEU A 182 2.61 -6.71 8.42
CA LEU A 182 3.05 -8.09 8.35
C LEU A 182 4.51 -8.18 7.91
N ASP A 183 5.21 -9.19 8.45
CA ASP A 183 6.53 -9.51 7.97
C ASP A 183 6.48 -9.99 6.52
N ARG A 184 7.19 -9.30 5.64
CA ARG A 184 7.24 -9.58 4.20
C ARG A 184 8.10 -10.78 3.83
N ARG A 185 8.93 -11.30 4.73
CA ARG A 185 9.76 -12.46 4.46
C ARG A 185 8.89 -13.70 4.28
N ALA A 186 9.13 -14.45 3.21
CA ALA A 186 8.40 -15.69 2.96
C ALA A 186 8.73 -16.78 3.99
N ILE A 187 9.97 -16.78 4.51
CA ILE A 187 10.47 -17.71 5.52
C ILE A 187 11.10 -16.93 6.66
N GLU A 188 10.70 -17.26 7.87
CA GLU A 188 11.40 -16.83 9.09
C GLU A 188 12.62 -17.72 9.31
N ARG A 189 13.81 -17.13 9.25
CA ARG A 189 15.06 -17.80 9.59
C ARG A 189 15.54 -17.29 10.94
N GLU A 190 16.05 -18.18 11.80
CA GLU A 190 16.65 -17.78 13.07
C GLU A 190 17.74 -16.73 12.83
N GLY A 191 17.68 -15.61 13.56
CA GLY A 191 18.61 -14.49 13.43
C GLY A 191 18.28 -13.47 12.36
N GLU A 192 17.25 -13.66 11.53
CA GLU A 192 16.80 -12.66 10.56
C GLU A 192 15.70 -11.77 11.14
N SER A 193 15.87 -10.47 10.97
CA SER A 193 14.88 -9.47 11.42
C SER A 193 13.70 -9.37 10.47
N SER A 194 12.52 -9.12 11.02
CA SER A 194 11.30 -8.87 10.25
C SER A 194 11.46 -7.73 9.25
N LEU A 195 10.80 -7.84 8.10
CA LEU A 195 10.88 -6.91 6.99
C LEU A 195 9.49 -6.30 6.72
N TYR A 196 9.35 -5.00 6.90
CA TYR A 196 8.08 -4.27 6.71
C TYR A 196 8.13 -3.37 5.50
N GLN A 197 7.04 -3.33 4.74
CA GLN A 197 6.90 -2.42 3.59
C GLN A 197 6.19 -1.14 4.01
N ASN A 198 6.83 0.00 3.79
CA ASN A 198 6.22 1.31 3.97
C ASN A 198 6.21 2.07 2.65
N ASN A 199 5.21 2.94 2.48
CA ASN A 199 5.02 3.69 1.26
C ASN A 199 4.44 5.07 1.58
N VAL A 200 5.03 6.13 1.02
CA VAL A 200 4.47 7.48 1.02
C VAL A 200 4.15 7.86 -0.42
N THR A 201 2.93 8.29 -0.67
CA THR A 201 2.46 8.63 -2.02
C THR A 201 2.01 10.09 -2.06
N LEU A 202 2.50 10.83 -3.05
CA LEU A 202 2.03 12.17 -3.42
C LEU A 202 1.24 12.04 -4.72
N SER A 203 -0.02 12.46 -4.73
CA SER A 203 -0.91 12.23 -5.88
C SER A 203 -1.71 13.47 -6.24
N LEU A 204 -1.97 13.59 -7.54
CA LEU A 204 -3.00 14.44 -8.11
C LEU A 204 -4.13 13.58 -8.63
N GLY A 205 -5.37 14.03 -8.49
CA GLY A 205 -6.51 13.28 -8.95
C GLY A 205 -7.67 14.14 -9.43
N TYR A 206 -8.64 13.46 -9.98
CA TYR A 206 -9.85 14.03 -10.56
C TYR A 206 -11.08 13.25 -10.10
N MET A 207 -12.14 13.98 -9.67
CA MET A 207 -13.44 13.42 -9.28
C MET A 207 -14.47 13.64 -10.39
N PHE A 208 -15.16 12.59 -10.78
CA PHE A 208 -16.22 12.63 -11.78
C PHE A 208 -17.55 13.10 -11.12
N ARG A 209 -17.64 14.38 -10.81
CA ARG A 209 -18.81 15.03 -10.21
C ARG A 209 -19.66 15.69 -11.30
#